data_efedef622375a2ef1b03dadcb9802b10
#
_entry.id   efedef622375a2ef1b03dadcb9802b10
#
_cell.length_a   1.000
_cell.length_b   1.000
_cell.length_c   1.000
_cell.angle_alpha   90.00
_cell.angle_beta   90.00
_cell.angle_gamma   90.00
#
_symmetry.space_group_name_H-M   'P 1'
#
loop_
_entity.id
_entity.type
_entity.pdbx_description
1 polymer ?
#
loop_
_entity_poly.entity_id
_entity_poly.type
_entity_poly.pdbx_seq_one_letter_code
_entity_poly.pdbx_strand_id
1 'polypeptide(L)'
;MARRKSSHSNKAAARSRAPAIELPTTESLAEYVELVLTMTEAAFNAAELDFGIIRQQRTVEVEMPADIRDTILRHVQLEADLESRLRSAHGESFELPLSLDDLAAICTALSTSLELVDEDDELAQVAAGMGECLTSVLSEFLMEIADEVAPKENSAGGKRKSAAAAAVYELKITLAGVNPPVWRRVEVRDCSLAELHRVIQRAMGWEFSHLYSFEVGKRQYGDPNMLDGAEGDDGDICLSDLVESRTKKFSYTYDFGDDWEHEIKIEKTLAAESKVKYPRCTDGARACPPEDCGGAWGYDSFLAAVRDPKHEQHNDMLEWCGGKFDPEAFDVERVNKALKPRK
;
A
#
# COMPACT_ATOMS: atom_id res chain seq x y z
N MET A 1 -28.49 -3.11 -61.09
CA MET A 1 -27.17 -3.14 -60.45
C MET A 1 -27.35 -2.92 -58.96
N ALA A 2 -27.35 -3.97 -58.17
CA ALA A 2 -27.62 -3.94 -56.75
C ALA A 2 -26.29 -4.06 -55.99
N ARG A 3 -25.95 -3.04 -55.19
CA ARG A 3 -24.81 -3.06 -54.26
C ARG A 3 -25.17 -3.82 -52.99
N ARG A 4 -24.55 -4.96 -52.77
CA ARG A 4 -24.57 -5.69 -51.49
C ARG A 4 -23.75 -4.91 -50.45
N LYS A 5 -24.36 -4.55 -49.33
CA LYS A 5 -23.70 -4.12 -48.10
C LYS A 5 -23.36 -5.37 -47.30
N SER A 6 -22.09 -5.62 -47.06
CA SER A 6 -21.61 -6.63 -46.14
C SER A 6 -21.67 -6.05 -44.70
N SER A 7 -22.52 -6.61 -43.87
CA SER A 7 -22.51 -6.35 -42.45
C SER A 7 -21.45 -7.23 -41.76
N HIS A 8 -20.36 -6.61 -41.28
CA HIS A 8 -19.47 -7.26 -40.34
C HIS A 8 -20.06 -7.07 -38.92
N SER A 9 -20.59 -8.14 -38.39
CA SER A 9 -20.95 -8.16 -36.96
C SER A 9 -19.70 -8.41 -36.12
N ASN A 10 -19.19 -7.39 -35.49
CA ASN A 10 -18.24 -7.53 -34.40
C ASN A 10 -18.98 -8.12 -33.19
N LYS A 11 -18.80 -9.41 -32.94
CA LYS A 11 -19.08 -9.99 -31.62
C LYS A 11 -17.93 -9.60 -30.69
N ALA A 12 -18.11 -8.50 -29.96
CA ALA A 12 -17.34 -8.23 -28.77
C ALA A 12 -17.68 -9.32 -27.74
N ALA A 13 -16.69 -10.12 -27.37
CA ALA A 13 -16.80 -11.05 -26.26
C ALA A 13 -17.01 -10.23 -24.98
N ALA A 14 -18.15 -10.43 -24.33
CA ALA A 14 -18.38 -9.88 -23.02
C ALA A 14 -17.39 -10.56 -22.04
N ARG A 15 -16.35 -9.85 -21.67
CA ARG A 15 -15.55 -10.17 -20.48
C ARG A 15 -16.43 -9.91 -19.28
N SER A 16 -16.59 -10.91 -18.41
CA SER A 16 -17.32 -10.80 -17.16
C SER A 16 -16.62 -9.75 -16.28
N ARG A 17 -17.32 -8.65 -15.99
CA ARG A 17 -16.91 -7.69 -14.97
C ARG A 17 -16.84 -8.44 -13.64
N ALA A 18 -15.70 -8.38 -12.97
CA ALA A 18 -15.67 -8.64 -11.54
C ALA A 18 -16.58 -7.59 -10.84
N PRO A 19 -17.34 -7.96 -9.82
CA PRO A 19 -18.16 -6.99 -9.11
C PRO A 19 -17.26 -5.94 -8.46
N ALA A 20 -17.61 -4.66 -8.62
CA ALA A 20 -17.03 -3.60 -7.83
C ALA A 20 -17.28 -3.92 -6.35
N ILE A 21 -16.22 -3.98 -5.56
CA ILE A 21 -16.34 -4.19 -4.11
C ILE A 21 -16.70 -2.82 -3.54
N GLU A 22 -18.00 -2.59 -3.33
CA GLU A 22 -18.41 -1.59 -2.36
C GLU A 22 -17.94 -2.12 -1.00
N LEU A 23 -17.08 -1.37 -0.31
CA LEU A 23 -16.71 -1.68 1.08
C LEU A 23 -18.00 -1.85 1.87
N PRO A 24 -18.25 -3.00 2.52
CA PRO A 24 -19.50 -3.21 3.23
C PRO A 24 -19.62 -2.17 4.31
N THR A 25 -20.77 -1.51 4.37
CA THR A 25 -21.19 -0.77 5.56
C THR A 25 -21.09 -1.76 6.72
N THR A 26 -20.30 -1.42 7.72
CA THR A 26 -19.87 -2.26 8.83
C THR A 26 -21.03 -2.80 9.66
N GLU A 27 -21.75 -3.80 9.15
CA GLU A 27 -22.70 -4.56 9.99
C GLU A 27 -22.03 -5.74 10.69
N SER A 28 -20.86 -6.22 10.22
CA SER A 28 -20.05 -7.21 10.95
C SER A 28 -18.58 -7.22 10.44
N LEU A 29 -17.64 -6.98 11.34
CA LEU A 29 -16.22 -7.16 11.07
C LEU A 29 -15.90 -8.62 10.67
N ALA A 30 -16.60 -9.61 11.24
CA ALA A 30 -16.43 -11.02 10.91
C ALA A 30 -16.78 -11.33 9.46
N GLU A 31 -17.93 -10.81 8.96
CA GLU A 31 -18.34 -10.98 7.56
C GLU A 31 -17.34 -10.34 6.60
N TYR A 32 -16.84 -9.16 6.97
CA TYR A 32 -15.79 -8.48 6.20
C TYR A 32 -14.51 -9.29 6.13
N VAL A 33 -14.03 -9.81 7.26
CA VAL A 33 -12.83 -10.65 7.33
C VAL A 33 -13.01 -11.92 6.49
N GLU A 34 -14.15 -12.58 6.58
CA GLU A 34 -14.46 -13.79 5.80
C GLU A 34 -14.49 -13.50 4.31
N LEU A 35 -15.11 -12.38 3.90
CA LEU A 35 -15.15 -11.93 2.51
C LEU A 35 -13.75 -11.69 1.95
N VAL A 36 -12.93 -10.93 2.67
CA VAL A 36 -11.56 -10.58 2.24
C VAL A 36 -10.68 -11.81 2.17
N LEU A 37 -10.76 -12.73 3.13
CA LEU A 37 -10.03 -14.00 3.11
C LEU A 37 -10.48 -14.88 1.93
N THR A 38 -11.77 -14.97 1.66
CA THR A 38 -12.32 -15.77 0.55
C THR A 38 -11.85 -15.21 -0.80
N MET A 39 -11.86 -13.91 -0.97
CA MET A 39 -11.37 -13.26 -2.20
C MET A 39 -9.86 -13.46 -2.38
N THR A 40 -9.11 -13.38 -1.29
CA THR A 40 -7.67 -13.63 -1.29
C THR A 40 -7.40 -15.10 -1.66
N GLU A 41 -8.10 -16.04 -1.06
CA GLU A 41 -7.99 -17.47 -1.40
C GLU A 41 -8.30 -17.73 -2.89
N ALA A 42 -9.32 -17.08 -3.44
CA ALA A 42 -9.66 -17.21 -4.86
C ALA A 42 -8.53 -16.69 -5.78
N ALA A 43 -7.87 -15.59 -5.39
CA ALA A 43 -6.73 -15.05 -6.12
C ALA A 43 -5.52 -16.00 -6.07
N PHE A 44 -5.23 -16.59 -4.91
CA PHE A 44 -4.16 -17.57 -4.73
C PHE A 44 -4.41 -18.86 -5.51
N ASN A 45 -5.63 -19.37 -5.48
CA ASN A 45 -6.02 -20.54 -6.26
C ASN A 45 -5.91 -20.30 -7.78
N ALA A 46 -6.27 -19.10 -8.24
CA ALA A 46 -6.07 -18.70 -9.64
C ALA A 46 -4.59 -18.64 -10.02
N ALA A 47 -3.72 -18.42 -9.04
CA ALA A 47 -2.28 -18.38 -9.17
C ALA A 47 -1.58 -19.74 -8.96
N GLU A 48 -2.34 -20.82 -8.73
CA GLU A 48 -1.83 -22.16 -8.39
C GLU A 48 -0.99 -22.18 -7.10
N LEU A 49 -1.24 -21.25 -6.16
CA LEU A 49 -0.56 -21.17 -4.86
C LEU A 49 -1.46 -21.73 -3.75
N ASP A 50 -0.85 -22.39 -2.77
CA ASP A 50 -1.57 -22.90 -1.61
C ASP A 50 -1.72 -21.81 -0.54
N PHE A 51 -2.87 -21.15 -0.55
CA PHE A 51 -3.19 -20.10 0.41
C PHE A 51 -3.22 -20.59 1.86
N GLY A 52 -3.65 -21.84 2.09
CA GLY A 52 -3.68 -22.41 3.43
C GLY A 52 -2.30 -22.48 4.07
N ILE A 53 -1.28 -22.86 3.31
CA ILE A 53 0.10 -22.90 3.79
C ILE A 53 0.61 -21.49 4.08
N ILE A 54 0.33 -20.55 3.20
CA ILE A 54 0.81 -19.18 3.33
C ILE A 54 0.19 -18.48 4.55
N ARG A 55 -1.10 -18.63 4.77
CA ARG A 55 -1.82 -18.08 5.93
C ARG A 55 -1.19 -18.47 7.26
N GLN A 56 -0.75 -19.72 7.38
CA GLN A 56 -0.22 -20.27 8.63
C GLN A 56 1.26 -20.00 8.82
N GLN A 57 2.05 -20.05 7.75
CA GLN A 57 3.51 -20.02 7.84
C GLN A 57 4.11 -18.63 7.73
N ARG A 58 3.40 -17.72 7.07
CA ARG A 58 3.89 -16.36 6.87
C ARG A 58 3.41 -15.46 7.99
N THR A 59 4.35 -14.81 8.67
CA THR A 59 4.06 -13.86 9.73
C THR A 59 4.44 -12.45 9.30
N VAL A 60 3.69 -11.46 9.79
CA VAL A 60 4.00 -10.04 9.69
C VAL A 60 4.24 -9.49 11.09
N GLU A 61 5.17 -8.55 11.19
CA GLU A 61 5.41 -7.83 12.43
C GLU A 61 4.33 -6.74 12.58
N VAL A 62 3.42 -6.95 13.51
CA VAL A 62 2.37 -5.98 13.83
C VAL A 62 2.82 -5.17 15.03
N GLU A 63 2.94 -3.85 14.87
CA GLU A 63 3.15 -2.95 15.98
C GLU A 63 1.83 -2.78 16.74
N MET A 64 1.83 -3.16 18.01
CA MET A 64 0.63 -3.16 18.84
C MET A 64 0.89 -2.35 20.12
N PRO A 65 0.13 -1.28 20.36
CA PRO A 65 0.11 -0.59 21.64
C PRO A 65 -0.39 -1.49 22.78
N ALA A 66 0.11 -1.26 23.99
CA ALA A 66 -0.22 -2.10 25.14
C ALA A 66 -1.70 -2.04 25.54
N ASP A 67 -2.35 -0.91 25.37
CA ASP A 67 -3.78 -0.70 25.63
C ASP A 67 -4.65 -1.52 24.68
N ILE A 68 -4.31 -1.57 23.39
CA ILE A 68 -4.99 -2.44 22.41
C ILE A 68 -4.85 -3.91 22.80
N ARG A 69 -3.61 -4.37 23.10
CA ARG A 69 -3.39 -5.74 23.64
C ARG A 69 -4.25 -6.02 24.86
N ASP A 70 -4.25 -5.11 25.83
CA ASP A 70 -4.93 -5.30 27.10
C ASP A 70 -6.46 -5.31 26.91
N THR A 71 -6.99 -4.54 25.97
CA THR A 71 -8.40 -4.57 25.58
C THR A 71 -8.74 -5.89 24.90
N ILE A 72 -7.94 -6.35 23.95
CA ILE A 72 -8.12 -7.67 23.34
C ILE A 72 -8.14 -8.77 24.41
N LEU A 73 -7.14 -8.82 25.30
CA LEU A 73 -7.04 -9.83 26.36
C LEU A 73 -8.15 -9.76 27.40
N ARG A 74 -8.82 -8.61 27.55
CA ARG A 74 -9.93 -8.40 28.49
C ARG A 74 -11.27 -8.86 27.93
N HIS A 75 -11.50 -8.63 26.64
CA HIS A 75 -12.82 -8.78 26.03
C HIS A 75 -12.94 -9.97 25.08
N VAL A 76 -11.80 -10.55 24.66
CA VAL A 76 -11.75 -11.55 23.59
C VAL A 76 -11.21 -12.86 24.09
N GLN A 77 -11.87 -13.98 23.70
CA GLN A 77 -11.37 -15.31 23.95
C GLN A 77 -10.59 -15.80 22.73
N LEU A 78 -9.28 -15.97 22.89
CA LEU A 78 -8.37 -16.43 21.85
C LEU A 78 -7.88 -17.87 22.10
N GLU A 79 -7.30 -18.47 21.09
CA GLU A 79 -6.58 -19.75 21.25
C GLU A 79 -5.39 -19.59 22.21
N ALA A 80 -5.09 -20.63 22.96
CA ALA A 80 -4.13 -20.59 24.07
C ALA A 80 -2.71 -20.14 23.66
N ASP A 81 -2.27 -20.49 22.45
CA ASP A 81 -0.97 -20.09 21.93
C ASP A 81 -0.92 -18.58 21.64
N LEU A 82 -1.90 -18.07 20.90
CA LEU A 82 -2.01 -16.66 20.55
C LEU A 82 -2.19 -15.79 21.81
N GLU A 83 -3.04 -16.23 22.72
CA GLU A 83 -3.22 -15.56 24.02
C GLU A 83 -1.90 -15.51 24.83
N SER A 84 -1.14 -16.60 24.86
CA SER A 84 0.16 -16.65 25.53
C SER A 84 1.18 -15.71 24.92
N ARG A 85 1.21 -15.60 23.60
CA ARG A 85 2.09 -14.67 22.87
C ARG A 85 1.74 -13.23 23.17
N LEU A 86 0.47 -12.85 23.15
CA LEU A 86 0.01 -11.51 23.53
C LEU A 86 0.35 -11.19 24.98
N ARG A 87 0.14 -12.12 25.91
CA ARG A 87 0.47 -11.92 27.35
C ARG A 87 1.96 -11.78 27.62
N SER A 88 2.81 -12.38 26.79
CA SER A 88 4.27 -12.32 26.93
C SER A 88 4.90 -11.08 26.32
N ALA A 89 4.17 -10.34 25.52
CA ALA A 89 4.64 -9.09 24.95
C ALA A 89 4.66 -7.97 26.01
N HIS A 90 5.77 -7.21 26.08
CA HIS A 90 6.00 -6.19 27.10
C HIS A 90 6.45 -4.87 26.48
N GLY A 91 6.04 -3.75 27.07
CA GLY A 91 6.35 -2.40 26.61
C GLY A 91 5.08 -1.55 26.46
N GLU A 92 5.23 -0.26 26.21
CA GLU A 92 4.13 0.65 25.88
C GLU A 92 3.63 0.41 24.44
N SER A 93 4.54 0.02 23.54
CA SER A 93 4.28 -0.53 22.21
C SER A 93 5.28 -1.65 21.96
N PHE A 94 4.90 -2.67 21.19
CA PHE A 94 5.73 -3.81 20.88
C PHE A 94 5.41 -4.38 19.48
N GLU A 95 6.42 -4.92 18.81
CA GLU A 95 6.24 -5.67 17.58
C GLU A 95 5.89 -7.14 17.92
N LEU A 96 4.82 -7.66 17.34
CA LEU A 96 4.39 -9.04 17.51
C LEU A 96 4.27 -9.72 16.14
N PRO A 97 5.01 -10.83 15.90
CA PRO A 97 4.84 -11.59 14.67
C PRO A 97 3.49 -12.33 14.69
N LEU A 98 2.57 -11.94 13.82
CA LEU A 98 1.26 -12.55 13.66
C LEU A 98 1.13 -13.16 12.25
N SER A 99 0.55 -14.35 12.17
CA SER A 99 0.13 -14.95 10.92
C SER A 99 -1.20 -14.29 10.45
N LEU A 100 -1.58 -14.52 9.19
CA LEU A 100 -2.91 -14.11 8.73
C LEU A 100 -4.03 -14.79 9.50
N ASP A 101 -3.81 -16.04 9.92
CA ASP A 101 -4.77 -16.78 10.75
C ASP A 101 -4.88 -16.15 12.14
N ASP A 102 -3.77 -15.72 12.75
CA ASP A 102 -3.79 -14.99 14.02
C ASP A 102 -4.59 -13.68 13.92
N LEU A 103 -4.34 -12.89 12.87
CA LEU A 103 -5.04 -11.62 12.64
C LEU A 103 -6.54 -11.85 12.41
N ALA A 104 -6.90 -12.81 11.57
CA ALA A 104 -8.29 -13.16 11.31
C ALA A 104 -9.00 -13.68 12.59
N ALA A 105 -8.32 -14.46 13.40
CA ALA A 105 -8.86 -14.95 14.67
C ALA A 105 -9.13 -13.79 15.65
N ILE A 106 -8.22 -12.82 15.76
CA ILE A 106 -8.41 -11.63 16.59
C ILE A 106 -9.61 -10.83 16.09
N CYS A 107 -9.69 -10.52 14.79
CA CYS A 107 -10.79 -9.74 14.22
C CYS A 107 -12.15 -10.44 14.39
N THR A 108 -12.22 -11.75 14.14
CA THR A 108 -13.47 -12.52 14.32
C THR A 108 -13.91 -12.54 15.78
N ALA A 109 -12.98 -12.72 16.70
CA ALA A 109 -13.29 -12.75 18.12
C ALA A 109 -13.70 -11.37 18.66
N LEU A 110 -13.10 -10.28 18.15
CA LEU A 110 -13.52 -8.89 18.45
C LEU A 110 -14.95 -8.63 17.94
N SER A 111 -15.26 -9.05 16.71
CA SER A 111 -16.61 -8.91 16.15
C SER A 111 -17.65 -9.63 17.01
N THR A 112 -17.36 -10.88 17.41
CA THR A 112 -18.26 -11.65 18.29
C THR A 112 -18.46 -10.97 19.64
N SER A 113 -17.39 -10.36 20.20
CA SER A 113 -17.49 -9.65 21.47
C SER A 113 -18.29 -8.37 21.37
N LEU A 114 -18.20 -7.64 20.23
CA LEU A 114 -19.03 -6.44 19.98
C LEU A 114 -20.51 -6.75 19.89
N GLU A 115 -20.91 -7.91 19.38
CA GLU A 115 -22.31 -8.33 19.33
C GLU A 115 -22.90 -8.62 20.73
N LEU A 116 -22.05 -8.87 21.71
CA LEU A 116 -22.45 -9.26 23.07
C LEU A 116 -22.44 -8.10 24.06
N VAL A 117 -21.87 -6.96 23.71
CA VAL A 117 -21.72 -5.79 24.58
C VAL A 117 -22.46 -4.60 23.98
N ASP A 118 -23.39 -4.01 24.76
CA ASP A 118 -24.09 -2.79 24.38
C ASP A 118 -23.12 -1.59 24.44
N GLU A 119 -22.83 -0.97 23.27
CA GLU A 119 -22.12 0.30 23.11
C GLU A 119 -20.81 0.43 23.93
N ASP A 120 -19.80 -0.44 23.64
CA ASP A 120 -18.44 -0.26 24.16
C ASP A 120 -17.58 0.43 23.09
N ASP A 121 -17.42 1.74 23.22
CA ASP A 121 -16.66 2.57 22.26
C ASP A 121 -15.19 2.17 22.17
N GLU A 122 -14.56 1.71 23.28
CA GLU A 122 -13.16 1.27 23.31
C GLU A 122 -12.98 0.00 22.50
N LEU A 123 -13.87 -0.98 22.69
CA LEU A 123 -13.84 -2.25 21.95
C LEU A 123 -14.10 -2.02 20.46
N ALA A 124 -15.04 -1.13 20.11
CA ALA A 124 -15.35 -0.80 18.71
C ALA A 124 -14.15 -0.16 17.99
N GLN A 125 -13.43 0.75 18.66
CA GLN A 125 -12.21 1.36 18.10
C GLN A 125 -11.10 0.34 17.88
N VAL A 126 -10.87 -0.56 18.85
CA VAL A 126 -9.88 -1.64 18.71
C VAL A 126 -10.26 -2.59 17.57
N ALA A 127 -11.53 -2.94 17.43
CA ALA A 127 -12.00 -3.82 16.35
C ALA A 127 -11.82 -3.17 14.98
N ALA A 128 -12.13 -1.88 14.84
CA ALA A 128 -11.91 -1.13 13.60
C ALA A 128 -10.42 -1.09 13.24
N GLY A 129 -9.54 -0.71 14.19
CA GLY A 129 -8.09 -0.67 13.95
C GLY A 129 -7.48 -2.03 13.59
N MET A 130 -7.95 -3.12 14.19
CA MET A 130 -7.51 -4.47 13.82
C MET A 130 -8.02 -4.89 12.45
N GLY A 131 -9.23 -4.49 12.06
CA GLY A 131 -9.77 -4.70 10.71
C GLY A 131 -8.96 -3.98 9.64
N GLU A 132 -8.58 -2.72 9.88
CA GLU A 132 -7.70 -1.95 9.00
C GLU A 132 -6.31 -2.59 8.89
N CYS A 133 -5.73 -3.03 10.02
CA CYS A 133 -4.46 -3.74 10.04
C CYS A 133 -4.52 -5.02 9.17
N LEU A 134 -5.56 -5.84 9.33
CA LEU A 134 -5.75 -7.06 8.53
C LEU A 134 -5.88 -6.72 7.04
N THR A 135 -6.65 -5.70 6.70
CA THR A 135 -6.85 -5.27 5.31
C THR A 135 -5.53 -4.81 4.67
N SER A 136 -4.75 -4.01 5.39
CA SER A 136 -3.43 -3.56 4.94
C SER A 136 -2.49 -4.74 4.70
N VAL A 137 -2.42 -5.67 5.65
CA VAL A 137 -1.59 -6.87 5.54
C VAL A 137 -2.03 -7.74 4.35
N LEU A 138 -3.33 -7.97 4.17
CA LEU A 138 -3.86 -8.76 3.04
C LEU A 138 -3.59 -8.08 1.71
N SER A 139 -3.71 -6.76 1.63
CA SER A 139 -3.37 -6.00 0.42
C SER A 139 -1.89 -6.13 0.07
N GLU A 140 -0.99 -6.04 1.06
CA GLU A 140 0.45 -6.30 0.83
C GLU A 140 0.69 -7.73 0.33
N PHE A 141 0.01 -8.72 0.91
CA PHE A 141 0.12 -10.12 0.48
C PHE A 141 -0.36 -10.34 -0.94
N LEU A 142 -1.50 -9.77 -1.31
CA LEU A 142 -2.04 -9.87 -2.68
C LEU A 142 -1.08 -9.23 -3.69
N MET A 143 -0.48 -8.09 -3.35
CA MET A 143 0.51 -7.43 -4.20
C MET A 143 1.80 -8.24 -4.35
N GLU A 144 2.29 -8.87 -3.27
CA GLU A 144 3.48 -9.72 -3.34
C GLU A 144 3.26 -10.95 -4.23
N ILE A 145 2.04 -11.50 -4.21
CA ILE A 145 1.67 -12.65 -5.04
C ILE A 145 1.48 -12.24 -6.49
N ALA A 146 0.87 -11.09 -6.75
CA ALA A 146 0.80 -10.55 -8.09
C ALA A 146 2.19 -10.45 -8.73
N ASP A 147 3.24 -10.15 -7.94
CA ASP A 147 4.62 -10.15 -8.41
C ASP A 147 5.18 -11.56 -8.66
N GLU A 148 4.78 -12.55 -7.88
CA GLU A 148 5.29 -13.92 -8.00
C GLU A 148 4.59 -14.71 -9.12
N VAL A 149 3.33 -14.34 -9.38
CA VAL A 149 2.41 -14.98 -10.32
C VAL A 149 2.31 -14.22 -11.64
N ALA A 150 2.74 -12.96 -11.68
CA ALA A 150 2.82 -12.22 -12.95
C ALA A 150 3.44 -13.13 -13.99
N PRO A 151 2.73 -13.47 -15.08
CA PRO A 151 3.18 -14.46 -16.03
C PRO A 151 4.58 -14.06 -16.47
N LYS A 152 5.54 -14.93 -16.24
CA LYS A 152 6.87 -14.84 -16.85
C LYS A 152 6.65 -15.03 -18.34
N GLU A 153 6.10 -14.00 -18.99
CA GLU A 153 5.77 -14.06 -20.41
C GLU A 153 7.00 -14.48 -21.18
N ASN A 154 6.90 -15.67 -21.76
CA ASN A 154 7.69 -16.10 -22.90
C ASN A 154 7.38 -15.16 -24.09
N SER A 155 7.81 -13.90 -23.99
CA SER A 155 7.65 -12.95 -25.08
C SER A 155 8.72 -13.23 -26.14
N ALA A 156 8.26 -13.61 -27.32
CA ALA A 156 9.04 -13.66 -28.55
C ALA A 156 9.55 -12.26 -28.93
N GLY A 157 10.46 -11.70 -28.15
CA GLY A 157 11.10 -10.40 -28.33
C GLY A 157 12.55 -10.40 -27.85
N GLY A 158 13.28 -11.48 -28.14
CA GLY A 158 14.53 -11.91 -27.51
C GLY A 158 15.78 -11.06 -27.76
N LYS A 159 15.73 -9.76 -28.08
CA LYS A 159 16.94 -8.92 -28.19
C LYS A 159 16.90 -7.56 -27.46
N ARG A 160 15.74 -7.07 -27.01
CA ARG A 160 15.65 -5.81 -26.27
C ARG A 160 15.79 -5.96 -24.74
N LYS A 161 15.43 -7.10 -24.17
CA LYS A 161 15.37 -7.33 -22.71
C LYS A 161 16.72 -7.36 -21.98
N SER A 162 17.86 -7.62 -22.62
CA SER A 162 19.12 -7.79 -21.89
C SER A 162 19.76 -6.45 -21.42
N ALA A 163 19.51 -5.36 -22.14
CA ALA A 163 20.04 -4.05 -21.76
C ALA A 163 19.13 -3.31 -20.75
N ALA A 164 17.81 -3.41 -20.90
CA ALA A 164 16.83 -2.82 -19.99
C ALA A 164 16.89 -3.50 -18.61
N ALA A 165 16.99 -4.82 -18.55
CA ALA A 165 17.11 -5.56 -17.28
C ALA A 165 18.39 -5.23 -16.47
N ALA A 166 19.40 -4.61 -17.10
CA ALA A 166 20.61 -4.14 -16.46
C ALA A 166 20.57 -2.64 -16.09
N ALA A 167 19.55 -1.91 -16.53
CA ALA A 167 19.41 -0.48 -16.26
C ALA A 167 18.86 -0.26 -14.85
N VAL A 168 19.34 0.82 -14.24
CA VAL A 168 18.84 1.36 -12.98
C VAL A 168 18.48 2.83 -13.22
N TYR A 169 17.31 3.23 -12.79
CA TYR A 169 16.83 4.60 -12.93
C TYR A 169 16.93 5.31 -11.59
N GLU A 170 17.63 6.46 -11.57
CA GLU A 170 17.64 7.37 -10.43
C GLU A 170 16.45 8.32 -10.59
N LEU A 171 15.51 8.20 -9.67
CA LEU A 171 14.28 8.99 -9.64
C LEU A 171 14.32 9.97 -8.47
N LYS A 172 13.92 11.22 -8.71
CA LYS A 172 13.57 12.15 -7.65
C LYS A 172 12.05 12.28 -7.57
N ILE A 173 11.51 11.91 -6.43
CA ILE A 173 10.09 11.96 -6.08
C ILE A 173 9.91 13.14 -5.15
N THR A 174 9.11 14.13 -5.53
CA THR A 174 8.90 15.35 -4.75
C THR A 174 7.41 15.55 -4.50
N LEU A 175 7.01 15.62 -3.24
CA LEU A 175 5.64 15.91 -2.84
C LEU A 175 5.28 17.35 -3.19
N ALA A 176 4.27 17.56 -4.00
CA ALA A 176 3.80 18.86 -4.42
C ALA A 176 3.02 19.57 -3.30
N GLY A 177 2.90 20.88 -3.39
CA GLY A 177 2.10 21.67 -2.44
C GLY A 177 2.70 21.83 -1.05
N VAL A 178 3.80 21.15 -0.70
CA VAL A 178 4.44 21.19 0.62
C VAL A 178 5.71 22.02 0.60
N ASN A 179 5.85 22.98 1.51
CA ASN A 179 7.01 23.86 1.61
C ASN A 179 7.53 23.98 3.06
N PRO A 180 8.85 23.77 3.33
CA PRO A 180 9.86 23.26 2.41
C PRO A 180 9.54 21.85 1.87
N PRO A 181 10.07 21.47 0.69
CA PRO A 181 9.64 20.26 0.01
C PRO A 181 10.03 18.98 0.76
N VAL A 182 9.10 18.04 0.81
CA VAL A 182 9.36 16.63 1.16
C VAL A 182 9.72 15.90 -0.13
N TRP A 183 10.85 15.18 -0.13
CA TRP A 183 11.28 14.47 -1.32
C TRP A 183 12.16 13.27 -1.00
N ARG A 184 12.22 12.33 -1.94
CA ARG A 184 13.08 11.15 -1.90
C ARG A 184 13.82 11.01 -3.23
N ARG A 185 15.08 10.56 -3.19
CA ARG A 185 15.82 10.09 -4.37
C ARG A 185 15.99 8.60 -4.23
N VAL A 186 15.46 7.87 -5.20
CA VAL A 186 15.49 6.40 -5.20
C VAL A 186 16.14 5.89 -6.47
N GLU A 187 16.88 4.80 -6.36
CA GLU A 187 17.37 4.03 -7.48
C GLU A 187 16.55 2.75 -7.58
N VAL A 188 15.98 2.52 -8.74
CA VAL A 188 15.11 1.38 -9.03
C VAL A 188 15.58 0.66 -10.30
N ARG A 189 15.43 -0.65 -10.37
CA ARG A 189 15.56 -1.37 -11.63
C ARG A 189 14.42 -0.97 -12.56
N ASP A 190 14.51 -1.42 -13.83
CA ASP A 190 13.36 -1.29 -14.71
C ASP A 190 12.17 -2.02 -14.11
N CYS A 191 11.08 -1.30 -13.94
CA CYS A 191 9.88 -1.78 -13.28
C CYS A 191 8.65 -1.10 -13.89
N SER A 192 7.48 -1.70 -13.73
CA SER A 192 6.20 -1.11 -14.13
C SER A 192 5.82 0.07 -13.23
N LEU A 193 4.84 0.86 -13.64
CA LEU A 193 4.30 1.94 -12.80
C LEU A 193 3.61 1.37 -11.54
N ALA A 194 2.97 0.21 -11.64
CA ALA A 194 2.41 -0.51 -10.49
C ALA A 194 3.48 -0.89 -9.46
N GLU A 195 4.65 -1.38 -9.91
CA GLU A 195 5.79 -1.65 -9.05
C GLU A 195 6.38 -0.35 -8.48
N LEU A 196 6.41 0.72 -9.28
CA LEU A 196 6.88 2.03 -8.84
C LEU A 196 5.98 2.63 -7.75
N HIS A 197 4.65 2.46 -7.84
CA HIS A 197 3.72 2.82 -6.76
C HIS A 197 4.19 2.23 -5.42
N ARG A 198 4.51 0.95 -5.37
CA ARG A 198 5.00 0.28 -4.15
C ARG A 198 6.32 0.88 -3.63
N VAL A 199 7.21 1.25 -4.52
CA VAL A 199 8.46 1.94 -4.14
C VAL A 199 8.18 3.31 -3.55
N ILE A 200 7.26 4.07 -4.14
CA ILE A 200 6.89 5.41 -3.65
C ILE A 200 6.27 5.32 -2.26
N GLN A 201 5.29 4.46 -2.07
CA GLN A 201 4.61 4.26 -0.79
C GLN A 201 5.61 3.94 0.33
N ARG A 202 6.46 2.95 0.13
CA ARG A 202 7.49 2.57 1.11
C ARG A 202 8.54 3.67 1.33
N ALA A 203 8.91 4.41 0.30
CA ALA A 203 9.88 5.50 0.42
C ALA A 203 9.30 6.72 1.16
N MET A 204 8.01 6.97 1.03
CA MET A 204 7.29 8.00 1.74
C MET A 204 6.93 7.56 3.16
N GLY A 205 6.61 6.27 3.37
CA GLY A 205 6.22 5.69 4.65
C GLY A 205 4.70 5.63 4.81
N TRP A 206 3.97 5.56 3.70
CA TRP A 206 2.53 5.39 3.64
C TRP A 206 2.11 3.91 3.60
N GLU A 207 0.83 3.63 3.83
CA GLU A 207 0.31 2.32 4.19
C GLU A 207 -0.49 1.61 3.08
N PHE A 208 -0.51 2.16 1.86
CA PHE A 208 -1.25 1.60 0.70
C PHE A 208 -2.78 1.60 0.87
N SER A 209 -3.32 2.47 1.70
CA SER A 209 -4.73 2.46 2.10
C SER A 209 -5.66 3.12 1.08
N HIS A 210 -5.13 3.88 0.13
CA HIS A 210 -5.92 4.70 -0.79
C HIS A 210 -5.62 4.42 -2.26
N LEU A 211 -6.53 4.88 -3.12
CA LEU A 211 -6.37 4.81 -4.58
C LEU A 211 -5.26 5.73 -5.08
N TYR A 212 -4.71 5.40 -6.22
CA TYR A 212 -3.65 6.19 -6.85
C TYR A 212 -3.78 6.21 -8.37
N SER A 213 -3.07 7.14 -9.00
CA SER A 213 -2.88 7.17 -10.45
C SER A 213 -1.54 7.79 -10.82
N PHE A 214 -1.06 7.43 -12.00
CA PHE A 214 0.06 8.11 -12.65
C PHE A 214 -0.46 8.93 -13.84
N GLU A 215 0.09 10.12 -14.07
CA GLU A 215 -0.14 10.88 -15.28
C GLU A 215 1.17 11.02 -16.06
N VAL A 216 1.19 10.43 -17.26
CA VAL A 216 2.33 10.50 -18.19
C VAL A 216 1.92 11.26 -19.43
N GLY A 217 2.38 12.48 -19.56
CA GLY A 217 1.94 13.40 -20.61
C GLY A 217 0.49 13.83 -20.39
N LYS A 218 -0.45 13.24 -21.12
CA LYS A 218 -1.89 13.51 -20.99
C LYS A 218 -2.70 12.24 -20.70
N ARG A 219 -2.02 11.15 -20.43
CA ARG A 219 -2.66 9.85 -20.16
C ARG A 219 -2.56 9.51 -18.71
N GLN A 220 -3.67 9.03 -18.17
CA GLN A 220 -3.76 8.52 -16.82
C GLN A 220 -3.65 7.00 -16.82
N TYR A 221 -2.80 6.48 -15.94
CA TYR A 221 -2.54 5.07 -15.72
C TYR A 221 -2.85 4.72 -14.28
N GLY A 222 -3.39 3.55 -14.05
CA GLY A 222 -3.67 3.00 -12.74
C GLY A 222 -4.11 1.56 -12.86
N ASP A 223 -4.39 0.91 -11.72
CA ASP A 223 -4.99 -0.42 -11.73
C ASP A 223 -6.39 -0.34 -12.36
N PRO A 224 -6.64 -1.00 -13.50
CA PRO A 224 -7.92 -0.94 -14.19
C PRO A 224 -9.09 -1.57 -13.40
N ASN A 225 -8.78 -2.33 -12.34
CA ASN A 225 -9.79 -2.89 -11.45
C ASN A 225 -10.21 -1.92 -10.35
N MET A 226 -9.38 -0.91 -10.06
CA MET A 226 -9.59 0.03 -8.96
C MET A 226 -9.89 1.46 -9.45
N LEU A 227 -9.40 1.84 -10.63
CA LEU A 227 -9.54 3.19 -11.17
C LEU A 227 -10.45 3.21 -12.39
N ASP A 228 -11.71 3.61 -12.21
CA ASP A 228 -12.64 3.82 -13.31
C ASP A 228 -12.16 4.97 -14.21
N GLY A 229 -12.00 4.68 -15.51
CA GLY A 229 -11.60 5.66 -16.50
C GLY A 229 -10.09 5.82 -16.70
N ALA A 230 -9.25 4.97 -16.11
CA ALA A 230 -7.84 4.88 -16.48
C ALA A 230 -7.71 4.63 -17.97
N GLU A 231 -6.87 5.42 -18.65
CA GLU A 231 -6.63 5.28 -20.10
C GLU A 231 -5.65 4.13 -20.42
N GLY A 232 -4.97 3.59 -19.39
CA GLY A 232 -4.04 2.48 -19.50
C GLY A 232 -3.80 1.79 -18.17
N ASP A 233 -3.41 0.51 -18.27
CA ASP A 233 -2.96 -0.31 -17.16
C ASP A 233 -1.55 0.10 -16.74
N ASP A 234 -1.35 0.38 -15.47
CA ASP A 234 -0.04 0.78 -14.92
C ASP A 234 0.95 -0.41 -14.83
N GLY A 235 0.45 -1.64 -14.88
CA GLY A 235 1.25 -2.85 -15.04
C GLY A 235 1.90 -2.98 -16.41
N ASP A 236 1.30 -2.38 -17.45
CA ASP A 236 1.77 -2.50 -18.83
C ASP A 236 2.88 -1.50 -19.20
N ILE A 237 3.10 -0.46 -18.41
CA ILE A 237 4.06 0.63 -18.68
C ILE A 237 5.26 0.55 -17.75
N CYS A 238 6.45 0.38 -18.32
CA CYS A 238 7.71 0.34 -17.57
C CYS A 238 8.49 1.66 -17.65
N LEU A 239 9.42 1.88 -16.73
CA LEU A 239 10.32 3.04 -16.74
C LEU A 239 11.15 3.11 -18.01
N SER A 240 11.54 1.97 -18.58
CA SER A 240 12.21 1.89 -19.88
C SER A 240 11.39 2.53 -21.00
N ASP A 241 10.07 2.31 -21.02
CA ASP A 241 9.18 2.89 -22.03
C ASP A 241 9.10 4.41 -21.92
N LEU A 242 9.10 4.92 -20.67
CA LEU A 242 9.14 6.35 -20.41
C LEU A 242 10.46 6.97 -20.89
N VAL A 243 11.58 6.29 -20.69
CA VAL A 243 12.89 6.77 -21.15
C VAL A 243 12.99 6.69 -22.67
N GLU A 244 12.50 5.62 -23.31
CA GLU A 244 12.45 5.49 -24.77
C GLU A 244 11.58 6.58 -25.41
N SER A 245 10.46 6.94 -24.78
CA SER A 245 9.61 8.05 -25.21
C SER A 245 10.14 9.43 -24.84
N ARG A 246 11.33 9.51 -24.21
CA ARG A 246 11.99 10.73 -23.75
C ARG A 246 11.20 11.49 -22.67
N THR A 247 10.34 10.81 -21.96
CA THR A 247 9.65 11.36 -20.79
C THR A 247 10.67 11.54 -19.67
N LYS A 248 10.80 12.77 -19.18
CA LYS A 248 11.73 13.12 -18.09
C LYS A 248 11.04 13.35 -16.77
N LYS A 249 9.75 13.63 -16.83
CA LYS A 249 8.90 13.92 -15.68
C LYS A 249 7.50 13.37 -15.92
N PHE A 250 6.89 12.91 -14.87
CA PHE A 250 5.49 12.49 -14.81
C PHE A 250 4.98 12.71 -13.39
N SER A 251 3.67 12.67 -13.18
CA SER A 251 3.08 12.81 -11.87
C SER A 251 2.52 11.51 -11.35
N TYR A 252 2.41 11.44 -10.04
CA TYR A 252 1.78 10.39 -9.29
C TYR A 252 0.90 11.02 -8.24
N THR A 253 -0.38 10.69 -8.21
CA THR A 253 -1.33 11.14 -7.21
C THR A 253 -1.75 9.94 -6.36
N TYR A 254 -1.68 10.10 -5.05
CA TYR A 254 -2.10 9.14 -4.07
C TYR A 254 -3.17 9.74 -3.20
N ASP A 255 -4.20 8.96 -2.86
CA ASP A 255 -5.37 9.40 -2.10
C ASP A 255 -6.11 10.56 -2.79
N PHE A 256 -7.17 10.24 -3.52
CA PHE A 256 -7.96 11.27 -4.24
C PHE A 256 -8.80 12.15 -3.30
N GLY A 257 -8.87 11.82 -2.00
CA GLY A 257 -9.45 12.66 -0.97
C GLY A 257 -8.49 13.76 -0.52
N ASP A 258 -7.26 13.38 -0.20
CA ASP A 258 -6.18 14.27 0.24
C ASP A 258 -5.37 14.86 -0.91
N ASP A 259 -5.47 14.27 -2.10
CA ASP A 259 -4.82 14.72 -3.36
C ASP A 259 -3.30 14.89 -3.24
N TRP A 260 -2.63 13.85 -2.72
CA TRP A 260 -1.17 13.84 -2.57
C TRP A 260 -0.47 13.69 -3.91
N GLU A 261 -0.28 14.81 -4.60
CA GLU A 261 0.42 14.87 -5.88
C GLU A 261 1.94 14.84 -5.70
N HIS A 262 2.63 14.05 -6.54
CA HIS A 262 4.08 13.98 -6.59
C HIS A 262 4.60 14.25 -7.99
N GLU A 263 5.61 15.12 -8.09
CA GLU A 263 6.43 15.20 -9.29
C GLU A 263 7.51 14.11 -9.23
N ILE A 264 7.52 13.23 -10.22
CA ILE A 264 8.56 12.22 -10.38
C ILE A 264 9.45 12.62 -11.55
N LYS A 265 10.75 12.79 -11.27
CA LYS A 265 11.75 13.14 -12.27
C LYS A 265 12.74 12.00 -12.45
N ILE A 266 12.91 11.52 -13.69
CA ILE A 266 13.97 10.60 -14.05
C ILE A 266 15.25 11.43 -14.19
N GLU A 267 16.17 11.31 -13.21
CA GLU A 267 17.39 12.12 -13.18
C GLU A 267 18.50 11.47 -13.97
N LYS A 268 18.67 10.13 -13.83
CA LYS A 268 19.73 9.37 -14.50
C LYS A 268 19.30 7.97 -14.87
N THR A 269 19.96 7.43 -15.88
CA THR A 269 19.99 5.99 -16.18
C THR A 269 21.38 5.49 -15.88
N LEU A 270 21.49 4.50 -15.01
CA LEU A 270 22.74 3.95 -14.48
C LEU A 270 22.86 2.47 -14.87
N ALA A 271 24.08 1.95 -14.84
CA ALA A 271 24.28 0.51 -14.90
C ALA A 271 24.13 -0.09 -13.50
N ALA A 272 23.45 -1.26 -13.42
CA ALA A 272 23.31 -1.95 -12.14
C ALA A 272 24.65 -2.37 -11.55
N GLU A 273 24.87 -2.08 -10.28
CA GLU A 273 26.05 -2.49 -9.53
C GLU A 273 25.88 -3.91 -8.98
N SER A 274 26.91 -4.76 -9.11
CA SER A 274 26.84 -6.21 -8.84
C SER A 274 26.59 -6.61 -7.39
N LYS A 275 26.63 -5.70 -6.44
CA LYS A 275 26.42 -5.99 -5.00
C LYS A 275 25.36 -5.11 -4.37
N VAL A 276 24.71 -4.27 -5.16
CA VAL A 276 23.68 -3.36 -4.70
C VAL A 276 22.32 -4.00 -4.88
N LYS A 277 21.51 -3.94 -3.83
CA LYS A 277 20.11 -4.34 -3.87
C LYS A 277 19.27 -3.12 -4.22
N TYR A 278 18.34 -3.31 -5.14
CA TYR A 278 17.36 -2.32 -5.55
C TYR A 278 15.95 -2.82 -5.23
N PRO A 279 15.00 -1.92 -4.94
CA PRO A 279 15.13 -0.46 -4.87
C PRO A 279 15.97 -0.01 -3.66
N ARG A 280 16.59 1.18 -3.78
CA ARG A 280 17.27 1.83 -2.66
C ARG A 280 17.05 3.34 -2.66
N CYS A 281 16.86 3.94 -1.51
CA CYS A 281 16.91 5.37 -1.30
C CYS A 281 18.35 5.83 -1.14
N THR A 282 18.74 6.87 -1.86
CA THR A 282 20.10 7.44 -1.81
C THR A 282 20.14 8.78 -1.11
N ASP A 283 19.02 9.52 -1.09
CA ASP A 283 18.95 10.86 -0.51
C ASP A 283 17.48 11.25 -0.29
N GLY A 284 17.21 12.27 0.50
CA GLY A 284 15.88 12.80 0.74
C GLY A 284 15.89 13.94 1.75
N ALA A 285 14.71 14.49 2.00
CA ALA A 285 14.55 15.49 3.04
C ALA A 285 13.13 15.43 3.61
N ARG A 286 13.06 15.63 4.92
CA ARG A 286 11.88 15.82 5.75
C ARG A 286 11.01 14.56 5.91
N ALA A 287 10.23 14.56 6.99
CA ALA A 287 9.22 13.56 7.23
C ALA A 287 8.09 13.70 6.21
N CYS A 288 7.55 12.57 5.77
CA CYS A 288 6.33 12.56 5.00
C CYS A 288 5.15 12.97 5.90
N PRO A 289 4.15 13.67 5.37
CA PRO A 289 2.90 13.87 6.08
C PRO A 289 2.31 12.54 6.56
N PRO A 290 1.68 12.48 7.73
CA PRO A 290 0.83 11.35 8.09
C PRO A 290 -0.29 11.16 7.06
N GLU A 291 -0.78 9.95 6.87
CA GLU A 291 -1.99 9.71 6.08
C GLU A 291 -3.20 10.42 6.69
N ASP A 292 -4.23 10.68 5.90
CA ASP A 292 -5.50 11.29 6.33
C ASP A 292 -5.38 12.64 7.06
N CYS A 293 -4.28 13.36 6.86
CA CYS A 293 -4.12 14.66 7.51
C CYS A 293 -4.77 15.83 6.74
N GLY A 294 -5.52 15.56 5.67
CA GLY A 294 -6.28 16.55 4.89
C GLY A 294 -5.46 17.21 3.77
N GLY A 295 -4.56 16.45 3.15
CA GLY A 295 -3.74 16.91 2.04
C GLY A 295 -2.74 17.99 2.43
N ALA A 296 -2.18 18.67 1.43
CA ALA A 296 -1.19 19.73 1.66
C ALA A 296 -1.70 20.87 2.58
N TRP A 297 -3.00 21.16 2.50
CA TRP A 297 -3.65 22.18 3.34
C TRP A 297 -3.81 21.71 4.80
N GLY A 298 -4.27 20.48 5.00
CA GLY A 298 -4.39 19.87 6.33
C GLY A 298 -3.03 19.72 6.98
N TYR A 299 -2.01 19.35 6.20
CA TYR A 299 -0.65 19.21 6.68
C TYR A 299 -0.06 20.55 7.22
N ASP A 300 -0.35 21.68 6.58
CA ASP A 300 0.07 22.98 7.11
C ASP A 300 -0.59 23.28 8.47
N SER A 301 -1.88 22.94 8.62
CA SER A 301 -2.62 23.09 9.88
C SER A 301 -2.09 22.13 10.96
N PHE A 302 -1.84 20.88 10.59
CA PHE A 302 -1.19 19.88 11.45
C PHE A 302 0.17 20.35 11.93
N LEU A 303 1.03 20.88 11.04
CA LEU A 303 2.34 21.42 11.40
C LEU A 303 2.23 22.61 12.35
N ALA A 304 1.25 23.49 12.17
CA ALA A 304 1.01 24.59 13.07
C ALA A 304 0.65 24.11 14.47
N ALA A 305 -0.22 23.10 14.55
CA ALA A 305 -0.63 22.51 15.83
C ALA A 305 0.51 21.78 16.57
N VAL A 306 1.27 20.93 15.88
CA VAL A 306 2.34 20.14 16.53
C VAL A 306 3.55 20.99 16.93
N ARG A 307 3.79 22.14 16.27
CA ARG A 307 4.91 23.03 16.55
C ARG A 307 4.67 23.99 17.71
N ASP A 308 3.44 24.36 17.97
CA ASP A 308 3.11 25.33 19.03
C ASP A 308 2.44 24.61 20.23
N PRO A 309 3.16 24.42 21.36
CA PRO A 309 2.59 23.81 22.57
C PRO A 309 1.38 24.55 23.16
N LYS A 310 1.08 25.75 22.68
CA LYS A 310 -0.09 26.55 23.11
C LYS A 310 -1.26 26.44 22.13
N HIS A 311 -1.07 25.76 21.01
CA HIS A 311 -2.16 25.54 20.05
C HIS A 311 -3.24 24.67 20.69
N GLU A 312 -4.50 25.02 20.51
CA GLU A 312 -5.64 24.32 21.12
C GLU A 312 -5.68 22.83 20.80
N GLN A 313 -5.24 22.44 19.59
CA GLN A 313 -5.20 21.07 19.10
C GLN A 313 -3.83 20.40 19.26
N HIS A 314 -2.88 21.00 19.99
CA HIS A 314 -1.51 20.49 20.07
C HIS A 314 -1.44 19.04 20.57
N ASN A 315 -2.09 18.76 21.69
CA ASN A 315 -2.08 17.42 22.28
C ASN A 315 -2.83 16.42 21.41
N ASP A 316 -3.99 16.81 20.89
CA ASP A 316 -4.82 15.93 20.05
C ASP A 316 -4.07 15.52 18.78
N MET A 317 -3.38 16.47 18.11
CA MET A 317 -2.60 16.18 16.91
C MET A 317 -1.35 15.34 17.20
N LEU A 318 -0.71 15.53 18.36
CA LEU A 318 0.40 14.66 18.77
C LEU A 318 -0.08 13.26 19.10
N GLU A 319 -1.19 13.11 19.81
CA GLU A 319 -1.79 11.80 20.11
C GLU A 319 -2.17 11.07 18.82
N TRP A 320 -2.87 11.77 17.91
CA TRP A 320 -3.27 11.22 16.63
C TRP A 320 -2.09 10.71 15.78
N CYS A 321 -0.94 11.40 15.78
CA CYS A 321 0.24 10.97 15.01
C CYS A 321 1.23 10.08 15.79
N GLY A 322 0.81 9.47 16.92
CA GLY A 322 1.62 8.54 17.70
C GLY A 322 2.58 9.21 18.69
N GLY A 323 2.29 10.42 19.15
CA GLY A 323 2.97 11.09 20.26
C GLY A 323 4.10 12.03 19.87
N LYS A 324 4.76 11.84 18.73
CA LYS A 324 5.85 12.72 18.28
C LYS A 324 5.90 12.82 16.78
N PHE A 325 6.03 14.03 16.27
CA PHE A 325 6.26 14.29 14.85
C PHE A 325 7.35 15.35 14.70
N ASP A 326 8.45 14.99 14.04
CA ASP A 326 9.50 15.92 13.64
C ASP A 326 9.45 16.11 12.11
N PRO A 327 8.93 17.24 11.63
CA PRO A 327 8.80 17.48 10.19
C PRO A 327 10.13 17.57 9.44
N GLU A 328 11.24 17.80 10.14
CA GLU A 328 12.58 17.86 9.54
C GLU A 328 13.26 16.50 9.52
N ALA A 329 12.68 15.47 10.15
CA ALA A 329 13.27 14.14 10.22
C ALA A 329 13.35 13.49 8.83
N PHE A 330 14.51 12.95 8.53
CA PHE A 330 14.74 12.06 7.38
C PHE A 330 15.87 11.10 7.72
N ASP A 331 15.61 9.82 7.57
CA ASP A 331 16.59 8.77 7.79
C ASP A 331 16.62 7.82 6.59
N VAL A 332 17.72 7.89 5.83
CA VAL A 332 17.91 7.07 4.62
C VAL A 332 18.01 5.58 4.95
N GLU A 333 18.51 5.21 6.12
CA GLU A 333 18.61 3.80 6.53
C GLU A 333 17.24 3.23 6.88
N ARG A 334 16.39 4.03 7.55
CA ARG A 334 15.00 3.68 7.84
C ARG A 334 14.21 3.47 6.54
N VAL A 335 14.32 4.40 5.58
CA VAL A 335 13.68 4.25 4.27
C VAL A 335 14.18 3.01 3.55
N ASN A 336 15.50 2.74 3.57
CA ASN A 336 16.05 1.55 2.95
C ASN A 336 15.66 0.25 3.67
N LYS A 337 15.33 0.30 4.97
CA LYS A 337 14.74 -0.84 5.68
C LYS A 337 13.34 -1.14 5.15
N ALA A 338 12.51 -0.10 4.95
CA ALA A 338 11.16 -0.22 4.42
C ALA A 338 11.12 -0.68 2.94
N LEU A 339 12.10 -0.27 2.13
CA LEU A 339 12.23 -0.67 0.73
C LEU A 339 12.66 -2.13 0.54
N LYS A 340 13.16 -2.80 1.59
CA LYS A 340 13.50 -4.23 1.47
C LYS A 340 12.22 -5.05 1.38
N PRO A 341 12.18 -6.07 0.50
CA PRO A 341 11.09 -7.06 0.56
C PRO A 341 11.02 -7.62 1.98
N ARG A 342 9.85 -7.59 2.59
CA ARG A 342 9.62 -8.33 3.83
C ARG A 342 9.83 -9.82 3.51
N LYS A 343 10.62 -10.53 4.31
CA LYS A 343 10.91 -11.96 4.12
C LYS A 343 9.75 -12.79 4.61
#